data_f91800a20ff149ce212ed96d57b46baa
#
_entry.id   f91800a20ff149ce212ed96d57b46baa
#
_cell.length_a   1.000
_cell.length_b   1.000
_cell.length_c   1.000
_cell.angle_alpha   90.00
_cell.angle_beta   90.00
_cell.angle_gamma   90.00
#
_symmetry.space_group_name_H-M   'P 1'
#
loop_
_entity.id
_entity.type
_entity.pdbx_description
1 polymer ?
#
loop_
_entity_poly.entity_id
_entity_poly.type
_entity_poly.pdbx_seq_one_letter_code
_entity_poly.pdbx_strand_id
1 'polypeptide(L)'
;MTTLIRGGLVHDAVHRDACKADILLADGKIAAIGIDLTAPADAVVFDADGLDVFPGFVDAHTHIGLDGYGIGYEGCDYNEMNDIWTPQLRAIDGINPRDPSLADARKAGVTCVCTGPGSANVLGGTFLAMKTVGERVDNMIVRDPVAMKCAFGENPKHCYRDKCDSTRMSTAAFLRGALMQARDYGARKQAANGDVTKMPAYNQKLEALLPVLAREIPLKAHAHQANDIFTALRIAREFDLRLTLEHVTEGHLIADELAKEKDVPMAVGPSLTFASKFELQNKSWKTPGVLANAGCHVSIITDNSVIPQQYLPLCAGMAVKAGMDPFDALKAITINPAEHIGVADRVGSLEVGKDADVVITTGSPFEVLTEVKAVFIDGARIAE
;
A
#
# COMPACT_ATOMS: atom_id res chain seq x y z
N MET A 1 -12.92 6.13 24.63
CA MET A 1 -12.93 7.62 24.64
C MET A 1 -13.87 8.06 23.52
N THR A 2 -14.78 8.97 23.81
CA THR A 2 -15.73 9.48 22.81
C THR A 2 -15.33 10.88 22.38
N THR A 3 -15.30 11.15 21.08
CA THR A 3 -14.98 12.47 20.52
C THR A 3 -16.06 12.86 19.50
N LEU A 4 -16.57 14.08 19.60
CA LEU A 4 -17.42 14.69 18.57
C LEU A 4 -16.62 15.72 17.79
N ILE A 5 -16.38 15.46 16.51
CA ILE A 5 -15.85 16.45 15.54
C ILE A 5 -17.06 17.21 15.01
N ARG A 6 -17.12 18.53 15.26
CA ARG A 6 -18.32 19.35 15.00
C ARG A 6 -18.13 20.28 13.82
N GLY A 7 -19.08 20.28 12.91
CA GLY A 7 -19.27 21.31 11.89
C GLY A 7 -18.25 21.39 10.78
N GLY A 8 -17.45 20.34 10.58
CA GLY A 8 -16.44 20.30 9.54
C GLY A 8 -17.01 20.10 8.13
N LEU A 9 -16.26 20.51 7.09
CA LEU A 9 -16.54 20.16 5.69
C LEU A 9 -16.01 18.76 5.41
N VAL A 10 -16.90 17.77 5.37
CA VAL A 10 -16.55 16.36 5.30
C VAL A 10 -16.39 15.89 3.86
N HIS A 11 -15.21 15.38 3.53
CA HIS A 11 -14.84 14.74 2.27
C HIS A 11 -14.68 13.23 2.55
N ASP A 12 -15.73 12.45 2.36
CA ASP A 12 -15.80 11.06 2.81
C ASP A 12 -15.06 10.03 1.95
N ALA A 13 -14.53 10.45 0.78
CA ALA A 13 -13.91 9.62 -0.26
C ALA A 13 -14.87 8.62 -0.95
N VAL A 14 -16.17 8.71 -0.68
CA VAL A 14 -17.24 7.94 -1.34
C VAL A 14 -18.02 8.84 -2.29
N HIS A 15 -18.40 10.02 -1.83
CA HIS A 15 -19.14 11.01 -2.57
C HIS A 15 -18.21 12.13 -3.06
N ARG A 16 -18.48 12.62 -4.29
CA ARG A 16 -17.65 13.69 -4.88
C ARG A 16 -17.81 15.02 -4.14
N ASP A 17 -19.04 15.33 -3.74
CA ASP A 17 -19.37 16.59 -3.11
C ASP A 17 -19.19 16.48 -1.59
N ALA A 18 -18.36 17.37 -1.04
CA ALA A 18 -18.23 17.48 0.40
C ALA A 18 -19.48 18.07 1.05
N CYS A 19 -19.77 17.67 2.27
CA CYS A 19 -20.91 18.17 3.02
C CYS A 19 -20.51 18.64 4.43
N LYS A 20 -21.16 19.68 4.95
CA LYS A 20 -20.97 20.12 6.32
C LYS A 20 -21.68 19.12 7.24
N ALA A 21 -20.91 18.48 8.14
CA ALA A 21 -21.45 17.47 9.06
C ALA A 21 -20.61 17.38 10.36
N ASP A 22 -21.22 16.73 11.35
CA ASP A 22 -20.55 16.27 12.57
C ASP A 22 -20.16 14.80 12.42
N ILE A 23 -19.07 14.38 13.06
CA ILE A 23 -18.64 12.98 13.13
C ILE A 23 -18.46 12.60 14.60
N LEU A 24 -19.18 11.57 15.02
CA LEU A 24 -19.03 11.00 16.37
C LEU A 24 -18.08 9.79 16.31
N LEU A 25 -16.99 9.87 17.04
CA LEU A 25 -16.02 8.79 17.23
C LEU A 25 -16.25 8.15 18.60
N ALA A 26 -16.45 6.83 18.63
CA ALA A 26 -16.60 6.06 19.86
C ALA A 26 -16.00 4.66 19.68
N ASP A 27 -15.33 4.15 20.70
CA ASP A 27 -14.75 2.81 20.78
C ASP A 27 -13.85 2.46 19.55
N GLY A 28 -13.08 3.47 19.11
CA GLY A 28 -12.16 3.32 17.97
C GLY A 28 -12.83 3.35 16.59
N LYS A 29 -14.16 3.60 16.54
CA LYS A 29 -14.94 3.57 15.31
C LYS A 29 -15.66 4.90 15.05
N ILE A 30 -16.02 5.11 13.78
CA ILE A 30 -16.97 6.13 13.38
C ILE A 30 -18.37 5.64 13.79
N ALA A 31 -18.92 6.22 14.85
CA ALA A 31 -20.21 5.80 15.41
C ALA A 31 -21.40 6.45 14.69
N ALA A 32 -21.26 7.71 14.27
CA ALA A 32 -22.28 8.43 13.51
C ALA A 32 -21.67 9.54 12.67
N ILE A 33 -22.33 9.87 11.56
CA ILE A 33 -22.09 11.06 10.72
C ILE A 33 -23.44 11.70 10.48
N GLY A 34 -23.56 13.02 10.70
CA GLY A 34 -24.85 13.72 10.52
C GLY A 34 -24.75 15.20 10.85
N ILE A 35 -25.89 15.87 10.83
CA ILE A 35 -26.03 17.30 11.17
C ILE A 35 -26.53 17.41 12.60
N ASP A 36 -25.98 18.34 13.39
CA ASP A 36 -26.39 18.64 14.76
C ASP A 36 -26.41 17.40 15.69
N LEU A 37 -25.36 16.56 15.61
CA LEU A 37 -25.25 15.39 16.47
C LEU A 37 -25.14 15.81 17.95
N THR A 38 -25.90 15.14 18.80
CA THR A 38 -25.81 15.34 20.26
C THR A 38 -24.56 14.62 20.80
N ALA A 39 -23.65 15.39 21.40
CA ALA A 39 -22.48 14.82 22.07
C ALA A 39 -22.91 14.12 23.37
N PRO A 40 -22.45 12.90 23.68
CA PRO A 40 -22.52 12.34 25.01
C PRO A 40 -21.91 13.29 26.07
N ALA A 41 -22.38 13.24 27.29
CA ALA A 41 -21.96 14.19 28.32
C ALA A 41 -20.46 14.14 28.67
N ASP A 42 -19.80 13.01 28.41
CA ASP A 42 -18.38 12.76 28.64
C ASP A 42 -17.53 12.87 27.33
N ALA A 43 -18.14 13.25 26.20
CA ALA A 43 -17.43 13.37 24.94
C ALA A 43 -16.55 14.62 24.91
N VAL A 44 -15.36 14.47 24.35
CA VAL A 44 -14.52 15.61 23.96
C VAL A 44 -15.08 16.19 22.66
N VAL A 45 -15.32 17.50 22.61
CA VAL A 45 -15.74 18.18 21.39
C VAL A 45 -14.54 18.81 20.72
N PHE A 46 -14.29 18.46 19.46
CA PHE A 46 -13.34 19.14 18.57
C PHE A 46 -14.14 20.04 17.61
N ASP A 47 -13.94 21.33 17.69
CA ASP A 47 -14.55 22.30 16.79
C ASP A 47 -13.82 22.32 15.45
N ALA A 48 -14.49 21.87 14.40
CA ALA A 48 -13.97 21.80 13.03
C ALA A 48 -14.67 22.82 12.11
N ASP A 49 -15.39 23.81 12.64
CA ASP A 49 -16.03 24.84 11.80
C ASP A 49 -14.99 25.60 10.98
N GLY A 50 -15.19 25.67 9.66
CA GLY A 50 -14.22 26.25 8.72
C GLY A 50 -13.03 25.37 8.39
N LEU A 51 -12.98 24.13 8.83
CA LEU A 51 -11.95 23.14 8.51
C LEU A 51 -12.49 22.03 7.61
N ASP A 52 -11.59 21.43 6.84
CA ASP A 52 -11.85 20.26 6.00
C ASP A 52 -11.54 18.96 6.78
N VAL A 53 -12.38 17.95 6.61
CA VAL A 53 -12.28 16.67 7.30
C VAL A 53 -12.21 15.55 6.28
N PHE A 54 -11.15 14.75 6.34
CA PHE A 54 -10.85 13.64 5.43
C PHE A 54 -10.70 12.32 6.18
N PRO A 55 -10.88 11.16 5.51
CA PRO A 55 -10.40 9.90 6.07
C PRO A 55 -8.88 9.92 6.19
N GLY A 56 -8.34 9.15 7.12
CA GLY A 56 -6.91 8.91 7.19
C GLY A 56 -6.34 8.47 5.86
N PHE A 57 -5.20 9.06 5.45
CA PHE A 57 -4.55 8.69 4.20
C PHE A 57 -3.89 7.31 4.31
N VAL A 58 -3.96 6.56 3.21
CA VAL A 58 -3.47 5.19 3.11
C VAL A 58 -2.41 5.10 2.02
N ASP A 59 -1.27 4.49 2.32
CA ASP A 59 -0.26 4.15 1.29
C ASP A 59 -0.22 2.64 1.04
N ALA A 60 -0.53 2.23 -0.18
CA ALA A 60 -0.61 0.82 -0.57
C ALA A 60 0.76 0.15 -0.74
N HIS A 61 1.87 0.92 -0.80
CA HIS A 61 3.20 0.37 -1.02
C HIS A 61 4.30 1.27 -0.47
N THR A 62 4.93 0.81 0.59
CA THR A 62 6.05 1.48 1.27
C THR A 62 6.97 0.46 1.91
N HIS A 63 8.13 0.90 2.41
CA HIS A 63 9.08 0.11 3.19
C HIS A 63 9.30 0.72 4.58
N ILE A 64 8.40 1.60 5.01
CA ILE A 64 8.46 2.30 6.30
C ILE A 64 8.55 1.30 7.46
N GLY A 65 9.44 1.59 8.39
CA GLY A 65 9.75 0.71 9.52
C GLY A 65 10.76 -0.40 9.22
N LEU A 66 11.04 -0.70 7.93
CA LEU A 66 12.05 -1.66 7.46
C LEU A 66 13.28 -0.99 6.86
N ASP A 67 13.16 0.26 6.43
CA ASP A 67 14.25 1.10 5.95
C ASP A 67 14.43 2.27 6.94
N GLY A 68 15.31 2.06 7.92
CA GLY A 68 15.46 2.89 9.13
C GLY A 68 15.83 4.34 8.86
N TYR A 69 14.89 5.18 8.45
CA TYR A 69 15.01 6.62 8.23
C TYR A 69 16.21 7.02 7.36
N GLY A 70 16.66 6.14 6.46
CA GLY A 70 17.80 6.36 5.58
C GLY A 70 19.18 6.34 6.28
N ILE A 71 19.31 5.76 7.46
CA ILE A 71 20.54 5.74 8.25
C ILE A 71 21.34 4.46 8.03
N GLY A 72 21.89 4.29 6.83
CA GLY A 72 22.90 3.27 6.57
C GLY A 72 22.40 1.82 6.63
N TYR A 73 23.33 0.86 6.53
CA TYR A 73 23.02 -0.56 6.40
C TYR A 73 22.23 -1.13 7.58
N GLU A 74 22.59 -0.77 8.81
CA GLU A 74 21.97 -1.33 10.02
C GLU A 74 20.47 -0.97 10.17
N GLY A 75 20.02 0.07 9.49
CA GLY A 75 18.62 0.48 9.46
C GLY A 75 17.83 -0.04 8.24
N CYS A 76 18.47 -0.83 7.35
CA CYS A 76 17.90 -1.24 6.06
C CYS A 76 17.62 -2.74 6.03
N ASP A 77 16.45 -3.16 6.54
CA ASP A 77 16.02 -4.57 6.62
C ASP A 77 15.05 -4.99 5.51
N TYR A 78 14.82 -4.14 4.51
CA TYR A 78 13.81 -4.41 3.48
C TYR A 78 14.30 -5.28 2.30
N ASN A 79 15.62 -5.47 2.11
CA ASN A 79 16.17 -6.28 1.01
C ASN A 79 17.10 -7.38 1.51
N GLU A 80 16.72 -8.65 1.35
CA GLU A 80 17.60 -9.79 1.56
C GLU A 80 18.51 -9.99 0.32
N MET A 81 19.83 -9.83 0.48
CA MET A 81 20.78 -9.81 -0.62
C MET A 81 21.52 -11.14 -0.84
N ASN A 82 21.26 -12.17 0.00
CA ASN A 82 21.99 -13.43 -0.06
C ASN A 82 21.27 -14.52 -0.87
N ASP A 83 19.95 -14.36 -1.09
CA ASP A 83 19.13 -15.33 -1.80
C ASP A 83 18.11 -14.60 -2.68
N ILE A 84 18.02 -14.95 -3.96
CA ILE A 84 17.14 -14.28 -4.95
C ILE A 84 15.64 -14.55 -4.71
N TRP A 85 15.30 -15.61 -3.97
CA TRP A 85 13.91 -15.92 -3.65
C TRP A 85 13.75 -16.32 -2.18
N THR A 86 13.05 -15.49 -1.46
CA THR A 86 12.86 -15.56 -0.01
C THR A 86 11.39 -15.39 0.39
N PRO A 87 10.46 -16.17 -0.20
CA PRO A 87 9.02 -16.01 0.04
C PRO A 87 8.61 -16.29 1.50
N GLN A 88 9.46 -16.97 2.28
CA GLN A 88 9.23 -17.27 3.69
C GLN A 88 9.46 -16.08 4.63
N LEU A 89 10.08 -14.98 4.15
CA LEU A 89 10.30 -13.80 4.97
C LEU A 89 9.00 -13.05 5.20
N ARG A 90 8.85 -12.48 6.39
CA ARG A 90 7.66 -11.76 6.81
C ARG A 90 8.05 -10.37 7.28
N ALA A 91 7.39 -9.34 6.75
CA ALA A 91 7.67 -7.96 7.12
C ALA A 91 7.58 -7.70 8.63
N ILE A 92 6.66 -8.37 9.32
CA ILE A 92 6.45 -8.20 10.77
C ILE A 92 7.72 -8.44 11.59
N ASP A 93 8.61 -9.31 11.12
CA ASP A 93 9.82 -9.71 11.86
C ASP A 93 10.94 -8.64 11.79
N GLY A 94 10.86 -7.70 10.82
CA GLY A 94 11.86 -6.63 10.63
C GLY A 94 11.38 -5.23 10.99
N ILE A 95 10.07 -5.00 11.14
CA ILE A 95 9.52 -3.66 11.37
C ILE A 95 9.95 -3.09 12.73
N ASN A 96 10.55 -1.89 12.69
CA ASN A 96 10.81 -1.08 13.87
C ASN A 96 9.62 -0.11 14.12
N PRO A 97 8.76 -0.35 15.14
CA PRO A 97 7.61 0.52 15.42
C PRO A 97 8.01 1.91 15.94
N ARG A 98 9.28 2.10 16.30
CA ARG A 98 9.84 3.40 16.74
C ARG A 98 10.60 4.13 15.65
N ASP A 99 10.52 3.70 14.40
CA ASP A 99 11.09 4.44 13.28
C ASP A 99 10.49 5.86 13.24
N PRO A 100 11.32 6.92 13.27
CA PRO A 100 10.83 8.30 13.27
C PRO A 100 9.94 8.65 12.08
N SER A 101 10.12 7.98 10.93
CA SER A 101 9.29 8.18 9.74
C SER A 101 7.82 7.85 9.98
N LEU A 102 7.50 6.94 10.91
CA LEU A 102 6.11 6.67 11.33
C LEU A 102 5.48 7.88 12.04
N ALA A 103 6.27 8.62 12.83
CA ALA A 103 5.79 9.85 13.47
C ALA A 103 5.52 10.94 12.43
N ASP A 104 6.43 11.11 11.45
CA ASP A 104 6.27 12.09 10.38
C ASP A 104 5.08 11.73 9.47
N ALA A 105 4.88 10.44 9.18
CA ALA A 105 3.73 9.95 8.42
C ALA A 105 2.39 10.32 9.07
N ARG A 106 2.20 9.98 10.35
CA ARG A 106 0.93 10.27 11.04
C ARG A 106 0.68 11.74 11.25
N LYS A 107 1.72 12.58 11.47
CA LYS A 107 1.58 14.04 11.52
C LYS A 107 1.06 14.63 10.21
N ALA A 108 1.40 14.02 9.09
CA ALA A 108 0.90 14.41 7.77
C ALA A 108 -0.45 13.77 7.39
N GLY A 109 -1.06 13.03 8.31
CA GLY A 109 -2.37 12.40 8.10
C GLY A 109 -2.31 11.00 7.46
N VAL A 110 -1.12 10.41 7.27
CA VAL A 110 -1.01 9.01 6.80
C VAL A 110 -1.20 8.09 8.02
N THR A 111 -2.36 7.46 8.10
CA THR A 111 -2.78 6.66 9.27
C THR A 111 -2.58 5.17 9.10
N CYS A 112 -2.60 4.69 7.85
CA CYS A 112 -2.43 3.29 7.49
C CYS A 112 -1.45 3.13 6.33
N VAL A 113 -0.57 2.14 6.42
CA VAL A 113 0.44 1.84 5.41
C VAL A 113 0.51 0.34 5.15
N CYS A 114 0.82 -0.02 3.89
CA CYS A 114 1.18 -1.38 3.52
C CYS A 114 2.69 -1.46 3.33
N THR A 115 3.39 -2.06 4.27
CA THR A 115 4.85 -2.13 4.30
C THR A 115 5.36 -3.55 4.18
N GLY A 116 6.55 -3.71 3.60
CA GLY A 116 7.14 -5.03 3.38
C GLY A 116 8.45 -5.01 2.61
N PRO A 117 8.90 -6.18 2.11
CA PRO A 117 10.19 -6.32 1.44
C PRO A 117 10.32 -5.42 0.20
N GLY A 118 11.54 -4.97 -0.05
CA GLY A 118 11.93 -4.24 -1.25
C GLY A 118 11.93 -5.10 -2.51
N SER A 119 12.53 -4.58 -3.56
CA SER A 119 12.47 -5.16 -4.90
C SER A 119 13.80 -5.74 -5.41
N ALA A 120 14.77 -6.00 -4.52
CA ALA A 120 16.01 -6.69 -4.91
C ALA A 120 15.74 -8.14 -5.35
N ASN A 121 14.82 -8.83 -4.68
CA ASN A 121 14.54 -10.26 -4.87
C ASN A 121 13.44 -10.49 -5.92
N VAL A 122 13.57 -11.57 -6.69
CA VAL A 122 12.46 -12.05 -7.55
C VAL A 122 11.24 -12.44 -6.72
N LEU A 123 11.44 -13.01 -5.54
CA LEU A 123 10.43 -13.21 -4.49
C LEU A 123 11.00 -12.75 -3.15
N GLY A 124 10.40 -11.73 -2.53
CA GLY A 124 10.95 -11.03 -1.37
C GLY A 124 10.34 -11.38 -0.02
N GLY A 125 9.14 -11.99 0.01
CA GLY A 125 8.40 -12.26 1.24
C GLY A 125 7.05 -11.53 1.30
N THR A 126 6.41 -11.53 2.46
CA THR A 126 5.04 -10.98 2.63
C THR A 126 5.03 -9.55 3.13
N PHE A 127 4.10 -8.78 2.57
CA PHE A 127 3.68 -7.46 3.05
C PHE A 127 2.60 -7.57 4.11
N LEU A 128 2.53 -6.58 5.00
CA LEU A 128 1.42 -6.38 5.93
C LEU A 128 0.87 -4.94 5.86
N ALA A 129 -0.38 -4.76 6.28
CA ALA A 129 -0.99 -3.44 6.51
C ALA A 129 -1.01 -3.13 8.00
N MET A 130 -0.60 -1.92 8.37
CA MET A 130 -0.55 -1.49 9.77
C MET A 130 -0.92 -0.02 9.94
N LYS A 131 -1.38 0.33 11.15
CA LYS A 131 -1.49 1.72 11.59
C LYS A 131 -0.12 2.32 11.82
N THR A 132 0.01 3.63 11.65
CA THR A 132 1.28 4.36 11.88
C THR A 132 1.54 4.70 13.34
N VAL A 133 0.68 4.25 14.26
CA VAL A 133 0.77 4.48 15.70
C VAL A 133 0.82 3.15 16.46
N GLY A 134 1.71 3.06 17.44
CA GLY A 134 1.87 1.90 18.32
C GLY A 134 3.30 1.77 18.84
N GLU A 135 3.47 0.98 19.90
CA GLU A 135 4.77 0.68 20.54
C GLU A 135 5.26 -0.73 20.17
N ARG A 136 4.37 -1.58 19.71
CA ARG A 136 4.62 -2.96 19.36
C ARG A 136 3.89 -3.28 18.06
N VAL A 137 4.61 -3.81 17.08
CA VAL A 137 4.08 -4.06 15.74
C VAL A 137 2.82 -4.95 15.76
N ASP A 138 2.77 -5.96 16.61
CA ASP A 138 1.61 -6.85 16.74
C ASP A 138 0.29 -6.11 17.01
N ASN A 139 0.36 -4.96 17.71
CA ASN A 139 -0.82 -4.14 18.05
C ASN A 139 -1.13 -3.08 16.98
N MET A 140 -0.26 -2.95 15.96
CA MET A 140 -0.45 -2.00 14.85
C MET A 140 -1.10 -2.65 13.63
N ILE A 141 -1.15 -3.98 13.57
CA ILE A 141 -1.57 -4.74 12.39
C ILE A 141 -3.05 -4.52 12.09
N VAL A 142 -3.33 -4.14 10.85
CA VAL A 142 -4.66 -4.14 10.25
C VAL A 142 -4.90 -5.45 9.52
N ARG A 143 -3.89 -5.94 8.77
CA ARG A 143 -3.92 -7.22 8.05
C ARG A 143 -2.51 -7.78 7.86
N ASP A 144 -2.29 -9.07 8.14
CA ASP A 144 -1.05 -9.82 7.88
C ASP A 144 -1.38 -11.29 7.54
N PRO A 145 -0.92 -11.85 6.42
CA PRO A 145 -0.27 -11.16 5.30
C PRO A 145 -1.27 -10.43 4.39
N VAL A 146 -0.77 -9.38 3.69
CA VAL A 146 -1.52 -8.68 2.64
C VAL A 146 -1.25 -9.30 1.27
N ALA A 147 0.03 -9.49 0.92
CA ALA A 147 0.47 -9.90 -0.41
C ALA A 147 1.86 -10.53 -0.36
N MET A 148 2.23 -11.29 -1.40
CA MET A 148 3.58 -11.80 -1.63
C MET A 148 4.32 -10.90 -2.60
N LYS A 149 5.45 -10.31 -2.17
CA LYS A 149 6.30 -9.47 -3.03
C LYS A 149 6.99 -10.27 -4.11
N CYS A 150 6.90 -9.80 -5.33
CA CYS A 150 7.83 -10.16 -6.40
C CYS A 150 8.34 -8.93 -7.14
N ALA A 151 9.45 -9.07 -7.87
CA ALA A 151 10.02 -7.97 -8.63
C ALA A 151 10.48 -8.41 -10.02
N PHE A 152 10.27 -7.50 -10.95
CA PHE A 152 10.72 -7.56 -12.35
C PHE A 152 11.67 -6.39 -12.65
N GLY A 153 12.28 -6.40 -13.82
CA GLY A 153 13.03 -5.28 -14.35
C GLY A 153 14.45 -5.15 -13.82
N GLU A 154 14.84 -3.92 -13.53
CA GLU A 154 16.24 -3.57 -13.30
C GLU A 154 16.78 -4.03 -11.95
N ASN A 155 15.95 -3.96 -10.88
CA ASN A 155 16.41 -4.22 -9.53
C ASN A 155 16.93 -5.66 -9.32
N PRO A 156 16.19 -6.76 -9.62
CA PRO A 156 16.73 -8.11 -9.46
C PRO A 156 17.93 -8.35 -10.36
N LYS A 157 17.90 -7.87 -11.61
CA LYS A 157 19.04 -7.97 -12.54
C LYS A 157 20.29 -7.30 -12.00
N HIS A 158 20.16 -6.11 -11.37
CA HIS A 158 21.29 -5.39 -10.80
C HIS A 158 21.85 -6.08 -9.56
N CYS A 159 20.94 -6.45 -8.64
CA CYS A 159 21.31 -7.03 -7.35
C CYS A 159 21.95 -8.42 -7.47
N TYR A 160 21.57 -9.20 -8.47
CA TYR A 160 22.00 -10.60 -8.63
C TYR A 160 22.79 -10.89 -9.92
N ARG A 161 23.21 -9.86 -10.69
CA ARG A 161 23.89 -10.00 -11.99
C ARG A 161 25.14 -10.87 -11.94
N ASP A 162 25.89 -10.81 -10.84
CA ASP A 162 27.14 -11.56 -10.66
C ASP A 162 26.91 -12.90 -9.94
N LYS A 163 25.66 -13.26 -9.67
CA LYS A 163 25.27 -14.49 -8.96
C LYS A 163 24.44 -15.42 -9.84
N CYS A 164 23.23 -15.00 -10.21
CA CYS A 164 22.26 -15.91 -10.86
C CYS A 164 21.21 -15.23 -11.76
N ASP A 165 21.09 -13.91 -11.76
CA ASP A 165 20.08 -13.17 -12.55
C ASP A 165 20.70 -11.98 -13.29
N SER A 166 20.69 -11.99 -14.62
CA SER A 166 21.26 -10.92 -15.43
C SER A 166 20.34 -10.45 -16.57
N THR A 167 19.20 -11.11 -16.76
CA THR A 167 18.25 -10.79 -17.84
C THR A 167 16.81 -10.83 -17.34
N ARG A 168 15.90 -10.10 -18.01
CA ARG A 168 14.45 -10.22 -17.75
C ARG A 168 13.93 -11.63 -17.98
N MET A 169 14.59 -12.41 -18.86
CA MET A 169 14.23 -13.81 -19.11
C MET A 169 14.55 -14.68 -17.91
N SER A 170 15.72 -14.51 -17.27
CA SER A 170 16.08 -15.26 -16.06
C SER A 170 15.19 -14.88 -14.89
N THR A 171 14.90 -13.59 -14.68
CA THR A 171 13.94 -13.12 -13.65
C THR A 171 12.58 -13.82 -13.78
N ALA A 172 12.02 -13.82 -15.00
CA ALA A 172 10.74 -14.49 -15.28
C ALA A 172 10.82 -16.03 -15.11
N ALA A 173 11.95 -16.64 -15.49
CA ALA A 173 12.17 -18.07 -15.33
C ALA A 173 12.28 -18.49 -13.85
N PHE A 174 12.97 -17.69 -13.03
CA PHE A 174 13.04 -17.93 -11.57
C PHE A 174 11.65 -17.90 -10.93
N LEU A 175 10.83 -16.88 -11.22
CA LEU A 175 9.47 -16.80 -10.67
C LEU A 175 8.62 -18.01 -11.10
N ARG A 176 8.62 -18.37 -12.39
CA ARG A 176 7.90 -19.55 -12.87
C ARG A 176 8.38 -20.83 -12.20
N GLY A 177 9.70 -20.99 -12.07
CA GLY A 177 10.29 -22.15 -11.42
C GLY A 177 9.86 -22.30 -9.95
N ALA A 178 9.81 -21.20 -9.21
CA ALA A 178 9.34 -21.19 -7.83
C ALA A 178 7.84 -21.56 -7.73
N LEU A 179 6.99 -20.96 -8.58
CA LEU A 179 5.55 -21.26 -8.62
C LEU A 179 5.26 -22.69 -9.04
N MET A 180 5.99 -23.24 -10.02
CA MET A 180 5.86 -24.66 -10.42
C MET A 180 6.24 -25.61 -9.29
N GLN A 181 7.37 -25.35 -8.61
CA GLN A 181 7.81 -26.16 -7.46
C GLN A 181 6.78 -26.09 -6.31
N ALA A 182 6.23 -24.91 -6.01
CA ALA A 182 5.21 -24.76 -4.98
C ALA A 182 3.91 -25.48 -5.36
N ARG A 183 3.50 -25.42 -6.63
CA ARG A 183 2.32 -26.15 -7.12
C ARG A 183 2.48 -27.67 -6.98
N ASP A 184 3.63 -28.21 -7.39
CA ASP A 184 3.92 -29.64 -7.27
C ASP A 184 4.00 -30.08 -5.81
N TYR A 185 4.60 -29.25 -4.95
CA TYR A 185 4.66 -29.46 -3.52
C TYR A 185 3.26 -29.50 -2.88
N GLY A 186 2.41 -28.53 -3.20
CA GLY A 186 1.03 -28.47 -2.74
C GLY A 186 0.19 -29.68 -3.20
N ALA A 187 0.36 -30.09 -4.46
CA ALA A 187 -0.31 -31.29 -5.01
C ALA A 187 0.10 -32.57 -4.26
N ARG A 188 1.39 -32.73 -3.93
CA ARG A 188 1.87 -33.87 -3.11
C ARG A 188 1.31 -33.84 -1.70
N LYS A 189 1.25 -32.67 -1.05
CA LYS A 189 0.60 -32.53 0.27
C LYS A 189 -0.87 -32.95 0.23
N GLN A 190 -1.59 -32.50 -0.78
CA GLN A 190 -3.00 -32.83 -0.95
C GLN A 190 -3.19 -34.34 -1.20
N ALA A 191 -2.35 -34.94 -2.07
CA ALA A 191 -2.40 -36.38 -2.37
C ALA A 191 -2.06 -37.27 -1.17
N ALA A 192 -1.24 -36.78 -0.23
CA ALA A 192 -0.92 -37.47 1.02
C ALA A 192 -2.12 -37.60 1.95
N ASN A 193 -3.13 -36.75 1.82
CA ASN A 193 -4.41 -36.79 2.56
C ASN A 193 -4.24 -37.06 4.08
N GLY A 194 -3.26 -36.39 4.70
CA GLY A 194 -2.94 -36.52 6.13
C GLY A 194 -2.04 -37.72 6.50
N ASP A 195 -1.67 -38.57 5.55
CA ASP A 195 -0.72 -39.65 5.77
C ASP A 195 0.69 -39.11 5.84
N VAL A 196 1.23 -39.02 7.06
CA VAL A 196 2.56 -38.46 7.34
C VAL A 196 3.70 -39.18 6.62
N THR A 197 3.54 -40.44 6.27
CA THR A 197 4.55 -41.24 5.54
C THR A 197 4.63 -40.87 4.06
N LYS A 198 3.59 -40.22 3.53
CA LYS A 198 3.50 -39.76 2.13
C LYS A 198 3.69 -38.24 1.98
N MET A 199 3.73 -37.54 3.09
CA MET A 199 3.96 -36.08 3.05
C MET A 199 5.32 -35.75 2.45
N PRO A 200 5.41 -34.75 1.56
CA PRO A 200 6.71 -34.25 1.11
C PRO A 200 7.49 -33.67 2.30
N ALA A 201 8.82 -33.70 2.23
CA ALA A 201 9.65 -33.02 3.21
C ALA A 201 9.25 -31.55 3.32
N TYR A 202 9.15 -31.02 4.56
CA TYR A 202 8.78 -29.64 4.80
C TYR A 202 9.74 -28.68 4.11
N ASN A 203 9.20 -27.72 3.38
CA ASN A 203 9.96 -26.67 2.72
C ASN A 203 9.27 -25.31 2.96
N GLN A 204 9.90 -24.51 3.83
CA GLN A 204 9.35 -23.21 4.25
C GLN A 204 9.09 -22.25 3.09
N LYS A 205 9.95 -22.24 2.07
CA LYS A 205 9.77 -21.39 0.88
C LYS A 205 8.56 -21.80 0.06
N LEU A 206 8.35 -23.09 -0.13
CA LEU A 206 7.23 -23.61 -0.90
C LEU A 206 5.90 -23.46 -0.13
N GLU A 207 5.92 -23.66 1.20
CA GLU A 207 4.76 -23.39 2.05
C GLU A 207 4.28 -21.94 1.93
N ALA A 208 5.22 -20.97 1.95
CA ALA A 208 4.89 -19.55 1.86
C ALA A 208 4.22 -19.15 0.54
N LEU A 209 4.38 -19.94 -0.54
CA LEU A 209 3.75 -19.70 -1.84
C LEU A 209 2.37 -20.36 -1.99
N LEU A 210 1.97 -21.28 -1.11
CA LEU A 210 0.67 -21.94 -1.21
C LEU A 210 -0.51 -20.97 -1.12
N PRO A 211 -0.53 -19.96 -0.22
CA PRO A 211 -1.61 -18.98 -0.19
C PRO A 211 -1.72 -18.13 -1.48
N VAL A 212 -0.60 -17.89 -2.19
CA VAL A 212 -0.60 -17.21 -3.49
C VAL A 212 -1.28 -18.08 -4.55
N LEU A 213 -0.91 -19.38 -4.62
CA LEU A 213 -1.51 -20.34 -5.55
C LEU A 213 -2.98 -20.64 -5.22
N ALA A 214 -3.36 -20.56 -3.95
CA ALA A 214 -4.76 -20.68 -3.49
C ALA A 214 -5.58 -19.39 -3.70
N ARG A 215 -4.96 -18.32 -4.24
CA ARG A 215 -5.59 -16.99 -4.45
C ARG A 215 -6.06 -16.32 -3.14
N GLU A 216 -5.54 -16.72 -1.99
CA GLU A 216 -5.84 -16.12 -0.69
C GLU A 216 -5.20 -14.72 -0.57
N ILE A 217 -3.94 -14.61 -1.04
CA ILE A 217 -3.22 -13.34 -1.15
C ILE A 217 -2.75 -13.12 -2.60
N PRO A 218 -2.67 -11.86 -3.08
CA PRO A 218 -2.15 -11.56 -4.40
C PRO A 218 -0.62 -11.66 -4.46
N LEU A 219 -0.12 -11.85 -5.68
CA LEU A 219 1.27 -11.54 -6.04
C LEU A 219 1.38 -10.02 -6.24
N LYS A 220 2.27 -9.36 -5.47
CA LYS A 220 2.49 -7.91 -5.49
C LYS A 220 3.73 -7.61 -6.33
N ALA A 221 3.51 -7.20 -7.57
CA ALA A 221 4.54 -7.17 -8.61
C ALA A 221 5.12 -5.77 -8.83
N HIS A 222 6.38 -5.56 -8.42
CA HIS A 222 7.19 -4.42 -8.83
C HIS A 222 7.47 -4.49 -10.34
N ALA A 223 6.99 -3.53 -11.11
CA ALA A 223 7.24 -3.41 -12.54
C ALA A 223 7.10 -1.96 -13.01
N HIS A 224 8.16 -1.39 -13.58
CA HIS A 224 8.17 -0.02 -14.08
C HIS A 224 7.87 0.05 -15.59
N GLN A 225 8.56 -0.76 -16.38
CA GLN A 225 8.49 -0.72 -17.85
C GLN A 225 7.33 -1.57 -18.38
N ALA A 226 6.78 -1.17 -19.51
CA ALA A 226 5.64 -1.83 -20.16
C ALA A 226 5.86 -3.34 -20.40
N ASN A 227 7.05 -3.74 -20.84
CA ASN A 227 7.38 -5.15 -21.05
C ASN A 227 7.42 -5.97 -19.75
N ASP A 228 7.86 -5.38 -18.63
CA ASP A 228 7.89 -6.02 -17.32
C ASP A 228 6.46 -6.13 -16.75
N ILE A 229 5.64 -5.08 -16.91
CA ILE A 229 4.20 -5.08 -16.56
C ILE A 229 3.46 -6.21 -17.29
N PHE A 230 3.64 -6.31 -18.63
CA PHE A 230 3.01 -7.39 -19.40
C PHE A 230 3.55 -8.78 -19.05
N THR A 231 4.80 -8.89 -18.61
CA THR A 231 5.34 -10.17 -18.14
C THR A 231 4.73 -10.58 -16.81
N ALA A 232 4.53 -9.65 -15.86
CA ALA A 232 3.83 -9.90 -14.61
C ALA A 232 2.38 -10.38 -14.85
N LEU A 233 1.64 -9.68 -15.71
CA LEU A 233 0.28 -10.06 -16.13
C LEU A 233 0.24 -11.45 -16.77
N ARG A 234 1.19 -11.76 -17.67
CA ARG A 234 1.28 -13.07 -18.33
C ARG A 234 1.51 -14.19 -17.32
N ILE A 235 2.44 -14.03 -16.39
CA ILE A 235 2.72 -15.05 -15.37
C ILE A 235 1.54 -15.23 -14.44
N ALA A 236 0.89 -14.14 -14.01
CA ALA A 236 -0.31 -14.24 -13.18
C ALA A 236 -1.42 -15.06 -13.88
N ARG A 237 -1.63 -14.87 -15.19
CA ARG A 237 -2.58 -15.67 -15.97
C ARG A 237 -2.15 -17.13 -16.12
N GLU A 238 -0.85 -17.41 -16.35
CA GLU A 238 -0.30 -18.77 -16.50
C GLU A 238 -0.57 -19.64 -15.26
N PHE A 239 -0.59 -19.01 -14.08
CA PHE A 239 -0.76 -19.71 -12.80
C PHE A 239 -2.10 -19.42 -12.12
N ASP A 240 -3.00 -18.67 -12.78
CA ASP A 240 -4.30 -18.24 -12.23
C ASP A 240 -4.18 -17.52 -10.88
N LEU A 241 -3.28 -16.53 -10.79
CA LEU A 241 -3.01 -15.78 -9.57
C LEU A 241 -3.82 -14.49 -9.50
N ARG A 242 -4.12 -14.04 -8.28
CA ARG A 242 -4.44 -12.64 -8.02
C ARG A 242 -3.16 -11.83 -8.16
N LEU A 243 -3.25 -10.63 -8.76
CA LEU A 243 -2.11 -9.76 -9.01
C LEU A 243 -2.42 -8.33 -8.57
N THR A 244 -1.44 -7.65 -8.02
CA THR A 244 -1.38 -6.18 -7.97
C THR A 244 -0.12 -5.70 -8.68
N LEU A 245 -0.20 -4.55 -9.35
CA LEU A 245 0.92 -3.93 -10.05
C LEU A 245 1.42 -2.73 -9.26
N GLU A 246 2.74 -2.70 -9.04
CA GLU A 246 3.39 -1.64 -8.28
C GLU A 246 4.30 -0.82 -9.19
N HIS A 247 4.32 0.48 -8.94
CA HIS A 247 5.05 1.52 -9.66
C HIS A 247 4.44 1.91 -11.02
N VAL A 248 4.24 0.97 -11.93
CA VAL A 248 3.55 1.17 -13.22
C VAL A 248 4.00 2.45 -13.95
N THR A 249 5.33 2.72 -13.93
CA THR A 249 5.91 3.99 -14.38
C THR A 249 5.58 4.32 -15.84
N GLU A 250 5.59 3.32 -16.72
CA GLU A 250 5.22 3.45 -18.14
C GLU A 250 3.73 3.19 -18.39
N GLY A 251 2.90 3.10 -17.36
CA GLY A 251 1.48 2.80 -17.48
C GLY A 251 0.72 3.76 -18.42
N HIS A 252 1.09 5.04 -18.43
CA HIS A 252 0.49 6.04 -19.32
C HIS A 252 0.76 5.77 -20.82
N LEU A 253 1.80 5.01 -21.16
CA LEU A 253 2.11 4.62 -22.54
C LEU A 253 1.28 3.42 -23.01
N ILE A 254 0.68 2.66 -22.10
CA ILE A 254 -0.06 1.43 -22.35
C ILE A 254 -1.44 1.42 -21.66
N ALA A 255 -2.00 2.59 -21.38
CA ALA A 255 -3.22 2.74 -20.61
C ALA A 255 -4.42 1.98 -21.20
N ASP A 256 -4.57 1.95 -22.52
CA ASP A 256 -5.64 1.22 -23.22
C ASP A 256 -5.57 -0.30 -23.00
N GLU A 257 -4.35 -0.84 -22.85
CA GLU A 257 -4.17 -2.26 -22.52
C GLU A 257 -4.43 -2.52 -21.03
N LEU A 258 -3.93 -1.64 -20.16
CA LEU A 258 -4.15 -1.77 -18.72
C LEU A 258 -5.62 -1.57 -18.33
N ALA A 259 -6.37 -0.76 -19.06
CA ALA A 259 -7.82 -0.59 -18.87
C ALA A 259 -8.64 -1.88 -19.07
N LYS A 260 -8.07 -2.90 -19.71
CA LYS A 260 -8.68 -4.23 -19.86
C LYS A 260 -8.52 -5.11 -18.62
N GLU A 261 -7.58 -4.78 -17.73
CA GLU A 261 -7.24 -5.52 -16.52
C GLU A 261 -8.06 -5.03 -15.32
N LYS A 262 -9.39 -5.23 -15.35
CA LYS A 262 -10.33 -4.65 -14.38
C LYS A 262 -10.11 -5.08 -12.93
N ASP A 263 -9.57 -6.30 -12.72
CA ASP A 263 -9.36 -6.89 -11.40
C ASP A 263 -7.92 -6.72 -10.88
N VAL A 264 -7.11 -5.91 -11.58
CA VAL A 264 -5.70 -5.67 -11.21
C VAL A 264 -5.54 -4.24 -10.72
N PRO A 265 -5.49 -4.02 -9.38
CA PRO A 265 -5.20 -2.69 -8.84
C PRO A 265 -3.76 -2.26 -9.15
N MET A 266 -3.56 -0.96 -9.32
CA MET A 266 -2.29 -0.36 -9.75
C MET A 266 -1.86 0.73 -8.76
N ALA A 267 -0.71 0.54 -8.12
CA ALA A 267 -0.07 1.53 -7.27
C ALA A 267 0.98 2.29 -8.09
N VAL A 268 0.79 3.60 -8.28
CA VAL A 268 1.60 4.44 -9.15
C VAL A 268 2.53 5.34 -8.33
N GLY A 269 3.82 5.21 -8.56
CA GLY A 269 4.87 5.96 -7.86
C GLY A 269 6.16 5.12 -7.71
N PRO A 270 7.20 5.70 -7.11
CA PRO A 270 7.37 7.05 -6.57
C PRO A 270 7.57 8.09 -7.68
N SER A 271 6.89 9.23 -7.62
CA SER A 271 6.97 10.24 -8.69
C SER A 271 7.75 11.51 -8.28
N LEU A 272 7.85 11.84 -6.99
CA LEU A 272 8.50 13.04 -6.45
C LEU A 272 10.05 12.88 -6.36
N THR A 273 10.66 12.29 -7.37
CA THR A 273 12.12 12.15 -7.49
C THR A 273 12.54 12.29 -8.94
N PHE A 274 13.82 12.49 -9.19
CA PHE A 274 14.36 12.36 -10.55
C PHE A 274 14.44 10.88 -10.99
N ALA A 275 14.62 10.63 -12.29
CA ALA A 275 14.83 9.29 -12.81
C ALA A 275 16.24 8.81 -12.43
N SER A 276 16.35 8.01 -11.38
CA SER A 276 17.63 7.53 -10.83
C SER A 276 18.15 6.25 -11.50
N LYS A 277 17.34 5.60 -12.32
CA LYS A 277 17.68 4.37 -13.05
C LYS A 277 16.96 4.32 -14.39
N PHE A 278 17.43 3.46 -15.32
CA PHE A 278 16.94 3.39 -16.69
C PHE A 278 15.42 3.14 -16.78
N GLU A 279 14.88 2.24 -15.98
CA GLU A 279 13.45 1.92 -16.00
C GLU A 279 12.54 3.06 -15.56
N LEU A 280 13.09 4.16 -15.02
CA LEU A 280 12.38 5.38 -14.63
C LEU A 280 12.44 6.49 -15.70
N GLN A 281 13.09 6.29 -16.84
CA GLN A 281 13.31 7.33 -17.86
C GLN A 281 12.01 7.98 -18.37
N ASN A 282 10.91 7.23 -18.40
CA ASN A 282 9.60 7.70 -18.86
C ASN A 282 8.65 8.08 -17.69
N LYS A 283 9.19 8.31 -16.50
CA LYS A 283 8.41 8.72 -15.33
C LYS A 283 7.65 10.03 -15.58
N SER A 284 6.37 10.06 -15.24
CA SER A 284 5.50 11.22 -15.47
C SER A 284 4.47 11.40 -14.36
N TRP A 285 4.26 12.66 -13.96
CA TRP A 285 3.17 13.04 -13.08
C TRP A 285 1.78 12.80 -13.67
N LYS A 286 1.68 12.64 -15.01
CA LYS A 286 0.43 12.34 -15.71
C LYS A 286 -0.03 10.91 -15.53
N THR A 287 0.89 9.99 -15.19
CA THR A 287 0.58 8.54 -15.17
C THR A 287 -0.64 8.18 -14.32
N PRO A 288 -0.79 8.67 -13.05
CA PRO A 288 -1.97 8.34 -12.26
C PRO A 288 -3.28 8.81 -12.92
N GLY A 289 -3.31 10.06 -13.40
CA GLY A 289 -4.50 10.64 -14.04
C GLY A 289 -4.87 9.95 -15.36
N VAL A 290 -3.88 9.60 -16.19
CA VAL A 290 -4.12 8.88 -17.46
C VAL A 290 -4.73 7.50 -17.19
N LEU A 291 -4.19 6.77 -16.21
CA LEU A 291 -4.72 5.46 -15.85
C LEU A 291 -6.11 5.54 -15.21
N ALA A 292 -6.35 6.51 -14.32
CA ALA A 292 -7.67 6.73 -13.71
C ALA A 292 -8.72 7.06 -14.78
N ASN A 293 -8.40 7.97 -15.73
CA ASN A 293 -9.27 8.32 -16.85
C ASN A 293 -9.55 7.13 -17.79
N ALA A 294 -8.61 6.19 -17.91
CA ALA A 294 -8.81 4.93 -18.65
C ALA A 294 -9.69 3.92 -17.89
N GLY A 295 -10.07 4.22 -16.64
CA GLY A 295 -10.88 3.35 -15.77
C GLY A 295 -10.10 2.28 -15.04
N CYS A 296 -8.77 2.46 -14.86
CA CYS A 296 -7.97 1.63 -13.99
C CYS A 296 -8.21 1.99 -12.52
N HIS A 297 -8.05 1.01 -11.63
CA HIS A 297 -8.05 1.21 -10.19
C HIS A 297 -6.67 1.71 -9.74
N VAL A 298 -6.55 2.99 -9.44
CA VAL A 298 -5.26 3.67 -9.18
C VAL A 298 -5.11 4.05 -7.73
N SER A 299 -3.96 3.70 -7.14
CA SER A 299 -3.43 4.23 -5.89
C SER A 299 -2.17 5.04 -6.17
N ILE A 300 -1.93 6.12 -5.43
CA ILE A 300 -0.67 6.88 -5.44
C ILE A 300 0.16 6.44 -4.24
N ILE A 301 1.46 6.19 -4.46
CA ILE A 301 2.38 5.66 -3.44
C ILE A 301 3.65 6.47 -3.31
N THR A 302 4.26 6.40 -2.13
CA THR A 302 5.56 7.03 -1.86
C THR A 302 6.74 6.11 -2.12
N ASP A 303 6.55 4.80 -1.92
CA ASP A 303 7.67 3.85 -1.91
C ASP A 303 8.75 4.29 -0.88
N ASN A 304 8.29 4.77 0.32
CA ASN A 304 9.19 5.24 1.38
C ASN A 304 10.22 4.11 1.67
N SER A 305 11.48 4.43 1.64
CA SER A 305 12.25 5.66 1.82
C SER A 305 12.53 6.49 0.54
N VAL A 306 12.09 6.05 -0.63
CA VAL A 306 12.33 6.79 -1.89
C VAL A 306 11.70 8.19 -1.85
N ILE A 307 10.46 8.30 -1.36
CA ILE A 307 9.81 9.57 -0.99
C ILE A 307 9.42 9.45 0.48
N PRO A 308 9.82 10.40 1.33
CA PRO A 308 9.39 10.40 2.73
C PRO A 308 7.86 10.34 2.84
N GLN A 309 7.36 9.50 3.74
CA GLN A 309 5.95 9.11 3.83
C GLN A 309 4.99 10.29 3.98
N GLN A 310 5.42 11.36 4.67
CA GLN A 310 4.62 12.57 4.89
C GLN A 310 4.28 13.32 3.59
N TYR A 311 4.96 13.01 2.48
CA TYR A 311 4.70 13.67 1.18
C TYR A 311 3.68 12.92 0.31
N LEU A 312 2.97 11.92 0.83
CA LEU A 312 1.91 11.23 0.09
C LEU A 312 0.82 12.21 -0.42
N PRO A 313 0.28 13.14 0.39
CA PRO A 313 -0.69 14.13 -0.10
C PRO A 313 -0.10 15.05 -1.18
N LEU A 314 1.18 15.45 -1.05
CA LEU A 314 1.86 16.25 -2.07
C LEU A 314 2.01 15.49 -3.39
N CYS A 315 2.28 14.17 -3.36
CA CYS A 315 2.32 13.35 -4.58
C CYS A 315 0.97 13.35 -5.30
N ALA A 316 -0.14 13.28 -4.56
CA ALA A 316 -1.48 13.40 -5.11
C ALA A 316 -1.74 14.80 -5.69
N GLY A 317 -1.34 15.86 -4.98
CA GLY A 317 -1.42 17.26 -5.46
C GLY A 317 -0.65 17.48 -6.77
N MET A 318 0.52 16.86 -6.91
CA MET A 318 1.28 16.93 -8.16
C MET A 318 0.61 16.17 -9.31
N ALA A 319 -0.10 15.08 -9.03
CA ALA A 319 -0.91 14.38 -10.03
C ALA A 319 -2.12 15.23 -10.45
N VAL A 320 -2.78 15.92 -9.51
CA VAL A 320 -3.85 16.91 -9.81
C VAL A 320 -3.32 18.04 -10.70
N LYS A 321 -2.17 18.62 -10.34
CA LYS A 321 -1.51 19.65 -11.17
C LYS A 321 -1.20 19.14 -12.58
N ALA A 322 -0.94 17.85 -12.74
CA ALA A 322 -0.69 17.20 -14.03
C ALA A 322 -1.95 16.78 -14.79
N GLY A 323 -3.16 17.07 -14.26
CA GLY A 323 -4.45 16.87 -14.90
C GLY A 323 -5.27 15.70 -14.35
N MET A 324 -4.92 15.10 -13.23
CA MET A 324 -5.78 14.14 -12.54
C MET A 324 -6.96 14.86 -11.88
N ASP A 325 -8.15 14.26 -11.93
CA ASP A 325 -9.33 14.78 -11.23
C ASP A 325 -9.06 14.81 -9.70
N PRO A 326 -9.39 15.92 -8.99
CA PRO A 326 -9.09 16.02 -7.55
C PRO A 326 -9.79 14.96 -6.69
N PHE A 327 -11.01 14.55 -7.04
CA PHE A 327 -11.71 13.50 -6.30
C PHE A 327 -11.08 12.13 -6.55
N ASP A 328 -10.64 11.84 -7.77
CA ASP A 328 -9.90 10.61 -8.06
C ASP A 328 -8.53 10.61 -7.36
N ALA A 329 -7.88 11.76 -7.23
CA ALA A 329 -6.64 11.91 -6.47
C ALA A 329 -6.86 11.68 -4.96
N LEU A 330 -7.99 12.16 -4.39
CA LEU A 330 -8.38 11.86 -3.01
C LEU A 330 -8.59 10.36 -2.82
N LYS A 331 -9.38 9.73 -3.69
CA LYS A 331 -9.56 8.27 -3.66
C LYS A 331 -8.24 7.52 -3.77
N ALA A 332 -7.30 8.01 -4.58
CA ALA A 332 -6.03 7.36 -4.83
C ALA A 332 -5.06 7.37 -3.64
N ILE A 333 -5.34 8.14 -2.58
CA ILE A 333 -4.59 8.12 -1.31
C ILE A 333 -5.48 7.76 -0.10
N THR A 334 -6.69 7.26 -0.34
CA THR A 334 -7.65 6.92 0.72
C THR A 334 -8.31 5.56 0.43
N ILE A 335 -9.47 5.53 -0.22
CA ILE A 335 -10.24 4.29 -0.43
C ILE A 335 -9.57 3.33 -1.43
N ASN A 336 -9.01 3.83 -2.54
CA ASN A 336 -8.41 2.95 -3.54
C ASN A 336 -7.20 2.16 -2.98
N PRO A 337 -6.22 2.77 -2.25
CA PRO A 337 -5.17 1.99 -1.61
C PRO A 337 -5.70 1.04 -0.53
N ALA A 338 -6.77 1.38 0.20
CA ALA A 338 -7.40 0.47 1.15
C ALA A 338 -8.02 -0.76 0.45
N GLU A 339 -8.65 -0.57 -0.71
CA GLU A 339 -9.15 -1.67 -1.58
C GLU A 339 -8.00 -2.49 -2.16
N HIS A 340 -6.94 -1.82 -2.65
CA HIS A 340 -5.74 -2.45 -3.20
C HIS A 340 -5.12 -3.46 -2.23
N ILE A 341 -5.06 -3.11 -0.94
CA ILE A 341 -4.46 -3.94 0.11
C ILE A 341 -5.50 -4.78 0.89
N GLY A 342 -6.78 -4.68 0.52
CA GLY A 342 -7.87 -5.48 1.05
C GLY A 342 -8.25 -5.16 2.50
N VAL A 343 -8.25 -3.87 2.88
CA VAL A 343 -8.63 -3.36 4.21
C VAL A 343 -9.69 -2.26 4.15
N ALA A 344 -10.39 -2.14 3.02
CA ALA A 344 -11.39 -1.10 2.79
C ALA A 344 -12.65 -1.22 3.67
N ASP A 345 -12.86 -2.39 4.26
CA ASP A 345 -13.89 -2.61 5.28
C ASP A 345 -13.57 -1.91 6.61
N ARG A 346 -12.30 -1.53 6.82
CA ARG A 346 -11.82 -0.89 8.04
C ARG A 346 -11.43 0.58 7.86
N VAL A 347 -10.71 0.93 6.79
CA VAL A 347 -10.12 2.26 6.58
C VAL A 347 -10.38 2.79 5.16
N GLY A 348 -9.96 4.02 4.89
CA GLY A 348 -9.94 4.61 3.54
C GLY A 348 -11.17 5.45 3.19
N SER A 349 -12.22 5.43 3.98
CA SER A 349 -13.37 6.34 3.82
C SER A 349 -14.02 6.67 5.15
N LEU A 350 -14.75 7.80 5.21
CA LEU A 350 -15.54 8.16 6.38
C LEU A 350 -16.94 7.55 6.25
N GLU A 351 -17.10 6.35 6.82
CA GLU A 351 -18.36 5.62 6.85
C GLU A 351 -18.58 5.04 8.25
N VAL A 352 -19.86 5.02 8.70
CA VAL A 352 -20.21 4.46 10.01
C VAL A 352 -19.78 3.00 10.12
N GLY A 353 -19.11 2.66 11.22
CA GLY A 353 -18.58 1.32 11.51
C GLY A 353 -17.11 1.11 11.11
N LYS A 354 -16.53 1.96 10.27
CA LYS A 354 -15.10 1.92 9.97
C LYS A 354 -14.26 2.44 11.14
N ASP A 355 -12.97 2.14 11.12
CA ASP A 355 -12.01 2.66 12.08
C ASP A 355 -12.04 4.20 12.06
N ALA A 356 -11.96 4.81 13.22
CA ALA A 356 -12.01 6.25 13.38
C ALA A 356 -10.66 6.89 13.06
N ASP A 357 -10.23 6.75 11.81
CA ASP A 357 -9.05 7.39 11.21
C ASP A 357 -9.49 8.66 10.48
N VAL A 358 -9.23 9.82 11.07
CA VAL A 358 -9.71 11.12 10.58
C VAL A 358 -8.58 12.13 10.55
N VAL A 359 -8.49 12.87 9.45
CA VAL A 359 -7.53 13.98 9.26
C VAL A 359 -8.31 15.29 9.12
N ILE A 360 -7.93 16.31 9.89
CA ILE A 360 -8.55 17.63 9.85
C ILE A 360 -7.51 18.65 9.41
N THR A 361 -7.85 19.44 8.38
CA THR A 361 -6.93 20.36 7.73
C THR A 361 -7.54 21.76 7.53
N THR A 362 -6.69 22.75 7.23
CA THR A 362 -7.13 24.12 6.92
C THR A 362 -7.63 24.29 5.49
N GLY A 363 -7.63 23.23 4.68
CA GLY A 363 -8.02 23.27 3.26
C GLY A 363 -7.64 21.95 2.57
N SER A 364 -7.57 21.96 1.25
CA SER A 364 -7.21 20.78 0.47
C SER A 364 -5.84 20.23 0.88
N PRO A 365 -5.70 18.90 1.15
CA PRO A 365 -4.44 18.28 1.52
C PRO A 365 -3.41 18.28 0.38
N PHE A 366 -3.82 18.67 -0.84
CA PHE A 366 -2.97 18.75 -2.02
C PHE A 366 -2.19 20.07 -2.11
N GLU A 367 -2.52 21.04 -1.28
CA GLU A 367 -1.90 22.36 -1.26
C GLU A 367 -0.76 22.41 -0.23
N VAL A 368 0.39 22.93 -0.66
CA VAL A 368 1.62 22.98 0.18
C VAL A 368 1.42 23.79 1.47
N LEU A 369 0.55 24.81 1.42
CA LEU A 369 0.29 25.70 2.56
C LEU A 369 -0.82 25.20 3.50
N THR A 370 -1.45 24.07 3.18
CA THR A 370 -2.45 23.46 4.05
C THR A 370 -1.79 22.87 5.29
N GLU A 371 -2.35 23.22 6.46
CA GLU A 371 -1.89 22.69 7.74
C GLU A 371 -2.80 21.55 8.22
N VAL A 372 -2.20 20.49 8.74
CA VAL A 372 -2.92 19.45 9.49
C VAL A 372 -3.19 19.95 10.90
N LYS A 373 -4.46 20.09 11.28
CA LYS A 373 -4.89 20.59 12.60
C LYS A 373 -5.09 19.48 13.63
N ALA A 374 -5.52 18.33 13.17
CA ALA A 374 -5.63 17.14 14.02
C ALA A 374 -5.60 15.86 13.18
N VAL A 375 -5.06 14.81 13.75
CA VAL A 375 -5.15 13.43 13.25
C VAL A 375 -5.72 12.56 14.35
N PHE A 376 -6.71 11.76 14.01
CA PHE A 376 -7.26 10.71 14.85
C PHE A 376 -6.93 9.36 14.22
N ILE A 377 -6.46 8.41 15.02
CA ILE A 377 -6.24 7.03 14.63
C ILE A 377 -6.96 6.16 15.66
N ASP A 378 -7.83 5.27 15.19
CA ASP A 378 -8.71 4.46 16.04
C ASP A 378 -9.44 5.32 17.11
N GLY A 379 -9.88 6.53 16.72
CA GLY A 379 -10.60 7.48 17.55
C GLY A 379 -9.77 8.24 18.59
N ALA A 380 -8.49 7.92 18.73
CA ALA A 380 -7.57 8.64 19.61
C ALA A 380 -6.90 9.78 18.85
N ARG A 381 -6.96 11.00 19.39
CA ARG A 381 -6.21 12.15 18.85
C ARG A 381 -4.72 11.91 19.05
N ILE A 382 -3.97 11.97 17.96
CA ILE A 382 -2.51 11.84 17.99
C ILE A 382 -1.93 13.16 18.52
N ALA A 383 -1.13 13.05 19.58
CA ALA A 383 -0.37 14.20 20.10
C ALA A 383 0.73 14.58 19.10
N GLU A 384 0.96 15.87 18.95
CA GLU A 384 2.03 16.45 18.12
C GLU A 384 3.44 16.06 18.62
#